data_3daa67780bb049d007f0f6f837eb1b14
#
_entry.id   3daa67780bb049d007f0f6f837eb1b14
#
_cell.length_a   1.000
_cell.length_b   1.000
_cell.length_c   1.000
_cell.angle_alpha   90.00
_cell.angle_beta   90.00
_cell.angle_gamma   90.00
#
_symmetry.space_group_name_H-M   'P 1'
#
loop_
_entity.id
_entity.type
_entity.pdbx_description
1 polymer ?
#
loop_
_entity_poly.entity_id
_entity_poly.type
_entity_poly.pdbx_seq_one_letter_code
_entity_poly.pdbx_strand_id
1 'polypeptide(L)'
;MSGKKVCIVGSGNWGSAIARLVGANAERLPDKFQREVSMWVFQEEVNGRKLTEIINTDHENVKYLPGRTLPKNIIAIPDIADAAAGADILIFVLPHQFIKRACARLVGKLEP
;
A
#
# COMPACT_ATOMS: atom_id res chain seq x y z
N MET A 1 18.70 -12.70 2.89
CA MET A 1 17.87 -11.68 2.28
C MET A 1 18.02 -10.37 3.01
N SER A 2 18.43 -9.40 2.31
CA SER A 2 18.74 -8.11 2.91
C SER A 2 17.66 -7.05 2.72
N GLY A 3 16.68 -7.29 1.86
CA GLY A 3 15.69 -6.29 1.53
C GLY A 3 14.70 -5.98 2.63
N LYS A 4 14.44 -4.71 2.85
CA LYS A 4 13.40 -4.24 3.76
C LYS A 4 12.04 -4.31 3.08
N LYS A 5 11.05 -4.82 3.79
CA LYS A 5 9.68 -4.84 3.28
C LYS A 5 8.97 -3.56 3.65
N VAL A 6 8.39 -2.89 2.65
CA VAL A 6 7.68 -1.63 2.84
C VAL A 6 6.19 -1.85 2.71
N CYS A 7 5.42 -1.25 3.61
CA CYS A 7 3.97 -1.22 3.55
C CYS A 7 3.49 0.22 3.62
N ILE A 8 2.64 0.60 2.68
CA ILE A 8 2.00 1.92 2.67
C ILE A 8 0.61 1.76 3.27
N VAL A 9 0.34 2.47 4.36
CA VAL A 9 -0.96 2.40 5.03
C VAL A 9 -1.80 3.58 4.58
N GLY A 10 -2.63 3.35 3.58
CA GLY A 10 -3.49 4.36 3.00
C GLY A 10 -3.39 4.36 1.48
N SER A 11 -4.50 4.65 0.82
CA SER A 11 -4.60 4.56 -0.63
C SER A 11 -5.36 5.73 -1.26
N GLY A 12 -5.52 6.83 -0.53
CA GLY A 12 -6.11 8.02 -1.10
C GLY A 12 -5.17 8.65 -2.13
N ASN A 13 -5.45 9.89 -2.51
CA ASN A 13 -4.66 10.58 -3.52
C ASN A 13 -3.17 10.60 -3.15
N TRP A 14 -2.84 11.02 -1.92
CA TRP A 14 -1.46 11.10 -1.46
C TRP A 14 -0.83 9.72 -1.30
N GLY A 15 -1.58 8.74 -0.79
CA GLY A 15 -1.06 7.38 -0.65
C GLY A 15 -0.71 6.77 -1.98
N SER A 16 -1.55 6.97 -2.98
CA SER A 16 -1.30 6.46 -4.33
C SER A 16 -0.12 7.18 -4.99
N ALA A 17 0.01 8.49 -4.79
CA ALA A 17 1.15 9.24 -5.31
C ALA A 17 2.46 8.76 -4.69
N ILE A 18 2.47 8.54 -3.38
CA ILE A 18 3.64 8.01 -2.68
C ILE A 18 3.96 6.59 -3.15
N ALA A 19 2.93 5.77 -3.39
CA ALA A 19 3.12 4.41 -3.90
C ALA A 19 3.87 4.39 -5.22
N ARG A 20 3.60 5.36 -6.10
CA ARG A 20 4.33 5.46 -7.37
C ARG A 20 5.83 5.67 -7.14
N LEU A 21 6.17 6.54 -6.20
CA LEU A 21 7.59 6.82 -5.90
C LEU A 21 8.24 5.64 -5.17
N VAL A 22 7.59 5.13 -4.15
CA VAL A 22 8.14 4.04 -3.33
C VAL A 22 8.28 2.77 -4.14
N GLY A 23 7.26 2.43 -4.94
CA GLY A 23 7.31 1.23 -5.76
C GLY A 23 8.43 1.29 -6.78
N ALA A 24 8.60 2.43 -7.44
CA ALA A 24 9.68 2.60 -8.40
C ALA A 24 11.06 2.48 -7.73
N ASN A 25 11.20 3.07 -6.54
CA ASN A 25 12.47 3.00 -5.81
C ASN A 25 12.77 1.59 -5.31
N ALA A 26 11.76 0.87 -4.84
CA ALA A 26 11.94 -0.51 -4.38
C ALA A 26 12.40 -1.41 -5.52
N GLU A 27 11.83 -1.23 -6.70
CA GLU A 27 12.22 -2.02 -7.86
C GLU A 27 13.64 -1.68 -8.32
N ARG A 28 14.03 -0.40 -8.21
CA ARG A 28 15.36 0.06 -8.63
C ARG A 28 16.46 -0.32 -7.64
N LEU A 29 16.11 -0.55 -6.38
CA LEU A 29 17.07 -0.80 -5.31
C LEU A 29 16.84 -2.17 -4.67
N PRO A 30 17.00 -3.28 -5.41
CA PRO A 30 16.67 -4.61 -4.90
C PRO A 30 17.53 -5.07 -3.73
N ASP A 31 18.71 -4.48 -3.57
CA ASP A 31 19.59 -4.82 -2.45
C ASP A 31 19.13 -4.18 -1.13
N LYS A 32 18.35 -3.12 -1.21
CA LYS A 32 17.89 -2.36 -0.04
C LYS A 32 16.46 -2.65 0.32
N PHE A 33 15.62 -2.94 -0.67
CA PHE A 33 14.18 -3.13 -0.47
C PHE A 33 13.71 -4.38 -1.18
N GLN A 34 12.72 -5.04 -0.59
CA GLN A 34 12.01 -6.07 -1.32
C GLN A 34 11.25 -5.40 -2.46
N ARG A 35 11.19 -6.09 -3.59
CA ARG A 35 10.56 -5.54 -4.79
C ARG A 35 9.08 -5.24 -4.55
N GLU A 36 8.36 -6.18 -3.93
CA GLU A 36 6.93 -6.01 -3.67
C GLU A 36 6.70 -5.04 -2.53
N VAL A 37 5.84 -4.05 -2.78
CA VAL A 37 5.43 -3.05 -1.79
C VAL A 37 3.95 -3.25 -1.54
N SER A 38 3.59 -3.54 -0.29
CA SER A 38 2.19 -3.69 0.10
C SER A 38 1.57 -2.32 0.31
N MET A 39 0.31 -2.17 -0.08
CA MET A 39 -0.46 -0.96 0.17
C MET A 39 -1.81 -1.34 0.74
N TRP A 40 -2.13 -0.83 1.93
CA TRP A 40 -3.47 -1.04 2.47
C TRP A 40 -4.46 -0.17 1.72
N VAL A 41 -5.47 -0.82 1.16
CA VAL A 41 -6.52 -0.17 0.38
C VAL A 41 -7.84 -0.46 1.04
N PHE A 42 -8.53 0.57 1.53
CA PHE A 42 -9.88 0.40 2.04
C PHE A 42 -10.75 -0.16 0.90
N GLN A 43 -11.40 -1.30 1.16
CA GLN A 43 -12.12 -1.99 0.11
C GLN A 43 -13.37 -1.22 -0.29
N GLU A 44 -13.47 -0.91 -1.58
CA GLU A 44 -14.59 -0.20 -2.16
C GLU A 44 -14.89 -0.84 -3.51
N GLU A 45 -16.12 -0.64 -3.99
CA GLU A 45 -16.46 -1.07 -5.34
C GLU A 45 -16.53 0.14 -6.27
N VAL A 46 -15.96 -0.01 -7.45
CA VAL A 46 -16.00 1.00 -8.50
C VAL A 46 -16.51 0.32 -9.76
N ASN A 47 -17.68 0.71 -10.21
CA ASN A 47 -18.33 0.13 -11.40
C ASN A 47 -18.44 -1.40 -11.31
N GLY A 48 -18.77 -1.91 -10.14
CA GLY A 48 -18.99 -3.34 -9.93
C GLY A 48 -17.73 -4.16 -9.70
N ARG A 49 -16.55 -3.54 -9.67
CA ARG A 49 -15.28 -4.21 -9.37
C ARG A 49 -14.71 -3.72 -8.04
N LYS A 50 -14.04 -4.61 -7.33
CA LYS A 50 -13.37 -4.23 -6.09
C LYS A 50 -12.14 -3.39 -6.41
N LEU A 51 -11.94 -2.32 -5.66
CA LEU A 51 -10.82 -1.40 -5.90
C LEU A 51 -9.46 -2.11 -5.80
N THR A 52 -9.31 -3.03 -4.84
CA THR A 52 -8.06 -3.79 -4.71
C THR A 52 -7.79 -4.62 -5.97
N GLU A 53 -8.83 -5.22 -6.55
CA GLU A 53 -8.70 -5.98 -7.78
C GLU A 53 -8.27 -5.09 -8.94
N ILE A 54 -8.88 -3.91 -9.06
CA ILE A 54 -8.54 -2.97 -10.12
C ILE A 54 -7.06 -2.56 -10.00
N ILE A 55 -6.61 -2.24 -8.79
CA ILE A 55 -5.22 -1.85 -8.58
C ILE A 55 -4.27 -2.98 -8.93
N ASN A 56 -4.59 -4.21 -8.51
CA ASN A 56 -3.69 -5.35 -8.73
C ASN A 56 -3.66 -5.83 -10.18
N THR A 57 -4.73 -5.62 -10.93
CA THR A 57 -4.79 -6.07 -12.32
C THR A 57 -4.53 -4.95 -13.32
N ASP A 58 -5.11 -3.78 -13.11
CA ASP A 58 -4.99 -2.65 -14.04
C ASP A 58 -3.89 -1.68 -13.66
N HIS A 59 -3.35 -1.82 -12.44
CA HIS A 59 -2.26 -0.96 -11.94
C HIS A 59 -2.63 0.51 -11.94
N GLU A 60 -3.88 0.78 -11.55
CA GLU A 60 -4.39 2.15 -11.48
C GLU A 60 -5.36 2.26 -10.32
N ASN A 61 -5.22 3.32 -9.52
CA ASN A 61 -6.22 3.65 -8.50
C ASN A 61 -7.22 4.60 -9.15
N VAL A 62 -8.23 4.02 -9.79
CA VAL A 62 -9.18 4.77 -10.61
C VAL A 62 -10.03 5.74 -9.80
N LYS A 63 -10.15 5.53 -8.49
CA LYS A 63 -10.96 6.40 -7.63
C LYS A 63 -10.19 7.61 -7.14
N TYR A 64 -8.93 7.41 -6.73
CA TYR A 64 -8.17 8.45 -6.04
C TYR A 64 -7.02 9.04 -6.83
N LEU A 65 -6.55 8.34 -7.86
CA LEU A 65 -5.46 8.84 -8.71
C LEU A 65 -5.68 8.36 -10.15
N PRO A 66 -6.82 8.75 -10.78
CA PRO A 66 -7.13 8.28 -12.12
C PRO A 66 -6.13 8.83 -13.15
N GLY A 67 -5.90 8.04 -14.18
CA GLY A 67 -5.03 8.45 -15.28
C GLY A 67 -3.54 8.29 -15.01
N ARG A 68 -3.17 7.79 -13.82
CA ARG A 68 -1.76 7.58 -13.46
C ARG A 68 -1.54 6.09 -13.16
N THR A 69 -0.60 5.50 -13.86
CA THR A 69 -0.28 4.07 -13.66
C THR A 69 0.57 3.89 -12.40
N LEU A 70 0.19 2.92 -11.58
CA LEU A 70 1.00 2.52 -10.43
C LEU A 70 2.03 1.48 -10.87
N PRO A 71 3.21 1.42 -10.23
CA PRO A 71 4.17 0.34 -10.51
C PRO A 71 3.53 -1.04 -10.30
N LYS A 72 3.92 -1.99 -11.11
CA LYS A 72 3.36 -3.35 -11.04
C LYS A 72 3.72 -4.08 -9.75
N ASN A 73 4.73 -3.61 -9.03
CA ASN A 73 5.13 -4.20 -7.77
C ASN A 73 4.37 -3.67 -6.55
N ILE A 74 3.38 -2.81 -6.76
CA ILE A 74 2.47 -2.38 -5.71
C ILE A 74 1.34 -3.40 -5.61
N ILE A 75 1.16 -3.98 -4.42
CA ILE A 75 0.13 -4.97 -4.16
C ILE A 75 -0.89 -4.38 -3.20
N ALA A 76 -2.12 -4.24 -3.66
CA ALA A 76 -3.21 -3.70 -2.85
C ALA A 76 -3.81 -4.81 -1.98
N ILE A 77 -3.94 -4.55 -0.69
CA ILE A 77 -4.45 -5.51 0.28
C ILE A 77 -5.54 -4.83 1.12
N PRO A 78 -6.74 -5.42 1.21
CA PRO A 78 -7.86 -4.77 1.92
C PRO A 78 -7.82 -4.90 3.44
N ASP A 79 -7.07 -5.86 3.96
CA ASP A 79 -6.93 -6.04 5.41
C ASP A 79 -5.63 -5.38 5.88
N ILE A 80 -5.74 -4.43 6.80
CA ILE A 80 -4.59 -3.66 7.25
C ILE A 80 -3.54 -4.54 7.94
N ALA A 81 -3.96 -5.54 8.70
CA ALA A 81 -3.03 -6.44 9.36
C ALA A 81 -2.27 -7.29 8.34
N ASP A 82 -2.96 -7.77 7.30
CA ASP A 82 -2.30 -8.54 6.23
C ASP A 82 -1.34 -7.65 5.44
N ALA A 83 -1.73 -6.41 5.17
CA ALA A 83 -0.87 -5.49 4.44
C ALA A 83 0.42 -5.20 5.21
N ALA A 84 0.33 -5.08 6.52
CA ALA A 84 1.47 -4.75 7.37
C ALA A 84 2.27 -5.96 7.81
N ALA A 85 1.79 -7.17 7.55
CA ALA A 85 2.46 -8.39 8.02
C ALA A 85 3.90 -8.48 7.52
N GLY A 86 4.85 -8.62 8.45
CA GLY A 86 6.26 -8.72 8.11
C GLY A 86 6.91 -7.45 7.61
N ALA A 87 6.21 -6.31 7.65
CA ALA A 87 6.77 -5.06 7.17
C ALA A 87 7.85 -4.53 8.09
N ASP A 88 8.93 -4.06 7.50
CA ASP A 88 10.02 -3.39 8.22
C ASP A 88 9.80 -1.88 8.29
N ILE A 89 9.12 -1.33 7.28
CA ILE A 89 8.85 0.09 7.17
C ILE A 89 7.36 0.28 6.91
N LEU A 90 6.71 1.08 7.74
CA LEU A 90 5.31 1.46 7.54
C LEU A 90 5.24 2.95 7.23
N ILE A 91 4.58 3.28 6.14
CA ILE A 91 4.37 4.67 5.74
C ILE A 91 2.89 4.97 5.87
N PHE A 92 2.53 5.80 6.86
CA PHE A 92 1.14 6.15 7.10
C PHE A 92 0.76 7.38 6.28
N VAL A 93 -0.22 7.22 5.41
CA VAL A 93 -0.74 8.29 4.56
C VAL A 93 -2.26 8.30 4.71
N LEU A 94 -2.70 8.63 5.91
CA LEU A 94 -4.12 8.66 6.27
C LEU A 94 -4.47 10.03 6.82
N PRO A 95 -5.75 10.47 6.69
CA PRO A 95 -6.21 11.62 7.43
C PRO A 95 -5.95 11.43 8.92
N HIS A 96 -5.56 12.50 9.60
CA HIS A 96 -5.16 12.47 10.99
C HIS A 96 -6.14 11.68 11.88
N GLN A 97 -7.42 11.87 11.66
CA GLN A 97 -8.46 11.23 12.47
C GLN A 97 -8.50 9.71 12.34
N PHE A 98 -7.91 9.15 11.29
CA PHE A 98 -7.92 7.70 11.07
C PHE A 98 -6.63 7.01 11.52
N ILE A 99 -5.57 7.74 11.81
CA ILE A 99 -4.29 7.16 12.18
C ILE A 99 -4.42 6.35 13.47
N LYS A 100 -5.08 6.89 14.47
CA LYS A 100 -5.26 6.22 15.75
C LYS A 100 -6.01 4.90 15.59
N ARG A 101 -7.06 4.90 14.78
CA ARG A 101 -7.86 3.69 14.54
C ARG A 101 -7.04 2.64 13.79
N ALA A 102 -6.26 3.07 12.81
CA ALA A 102 -5.40 2.16 12.05
C ALA A 102 -4.34 1.54 12.96
N CYS A 103 -3.71 2.34 13.82
CA CYS A 103 -2.71 1.83 14.76
C CYS A 103 -3.33 0.84 15.74
N ALA A 104 -4.55 1.07 16.21
CA ALA A 104 -5.22 0.16 17.12
C ALA A 104 -5.42 -1.22 16.48
N ARG A 105 -5.70 -1.28 15.18
CA ARG A 105 -5.83 -2.54 14.47
C ARG A 105 -4.53 -3.28 14.31
N LEU A 106 -3.42 -2.58 14.39
CA LEU A 106 -2.09 -3.17 14.22
C LEU A 106 -1.45 -3.60 15.52
N VAL A 107 -2.03 -3.23 16.66
CA VAL A 107 -1.48 -3.61 17.96
C VAL A 107 -1.45 -5.14 18.07
N GLY A 108 -0.27 -5.67 18.37
CA GLY A 108 -0.08 -7.11 18.47
C GLY A 108 0.08 -7.83 17.14
N LYS A 109 -0.02 -7.12 16.02
CA LYS A 109 0.11 -7.71 14.69
C LYS A 109 1.46 -7.46 14.05
N LEU A 110 2.21 -6.52 14.58
CA LEU A 110 3.52 -6.16 14.04
C LEU A 110 4.63 -6.88 14.75
N GLU A 111 5.70 -7.17 14.03
CA GLU A 111 6.93 -7.70 14.61
C GLU A 111 7.57 -6.63 15.50
N PRO A 112 8.11 -7.02 16.66
CA PRO A 112 8.82 -6.07 17.51
C PRO A 112 10.09 -5.52 16.89
#